data_66b6372286d64f29aaf346ea4ea2747e
#
_entry.id   66b6372286d64f29aaf346ea4ea2747e
#
_cell.length_a   1.000
_cell.length_b   1.000
_cell.length_c   1.000
_cell.angle_alpha   90.00
_cell.angle_beta   90.00
_cell.angle_gamma   90.00
#
_symmetry.space_group_name_H-M   'P 1'
#
loop_
_entity.id
_entity.type
_entity.pdbx_description
1 polymer ?
#
loop_
_entity_poly.entity_id
_entity_poly.type
_entity_poly.pdbx_seq_one_letter_code
_entity_poly.pdbx_strand_id
1 'polypeptide(L)'
;PLLQCVILRSKVLMKAKHLFEFLGILLVALLLGVGSAVWVLDSFTRTKIIRDRAWTSSPLVGSVHADMYLRAFVARTALFALSKTEALYYNAFTDEDGEPLRAECDYIVDGGDVPARWWSITAYDEDHFLIPNRLNRYSYHMKNLRRDEKGRYRIHLSQIPKDHNWLPSPRQGNMSLTLRAYNPAPALAENIGAAELPTIMKTGCK
;
A
#
# COMPACT_ATOMS: atom_id res chain seq x y z
N PRO A 1 -28.91 -44.65 -45.29
CA PRO A 1 -29.26 -43.61 -44.31
C PRO A 1 -28.52 -43.82 -42.98
N LEU A 2 -28.46 -45.04 -42.42
CA LEU A 2 -27.82 -45.34 -41.10
C LEU A 2 -26.32 -45.04 -41.07
N LEU A 3 -25.57 -45.41 -42.13
CA LEU A 3 -24.11 -45.19 -42.19
C LEU A 3 -23.71 -43.69 -42.18
N GLN A 4 -24.48 -42.84 -42.86
CA GLN A 4 -24.29 -41.40 -42.86
C GLN A 4 -24.54 -40.78 -41.49
N CYS A 5 -25.51 -41.28 -40.73
CA CYS A 5 -25.83 -40.78 -39.40
C CYS A 5 -24.70 -41.12 -38.39
N VAL A 6 -24.12 -42.31 -38.49
CA VAL A 6 -22.98 -42.76 -37.65
C VAL A 6 -21.72 -41.92 -37.92
N ILE A 7 -21.43 -41.63 -39.19
CA ILE A 7 -20.26 -40.81 -39.59
C ILE A 7 -20.43 -39.34 -39.13
N LEU A 8 -21.62 -38.80 -39.24
CA LEU A 8 -21.90 -37.44 -38.74
C LEU A 8 -21.73 -37.35 -37.21
N ARG A 9 -22.24 -38.35 -36.49
CA ARG A 9 -22.15 -38.41 -35.03
C ARG A 9 -20.73 -38.54 -34.52
N SER A 10 -19.88 -39.31 -35.23
CA SER A 10 -18.44 -39.47 -34.90
C SER A 10 -17.66 -38.15 -35.14
N LYS A 11 -17.96 -37.42 -36.23
CA LYS A 11 -17.34 -36.13 -36.54
C LYS A 11 -17.73 -35.04 -35.53
N VAL A 12 -18.98 -35.03 -35.06
CA VAL A 12 -19.45 -34.11 -34.02
C VAL A 12 -18.77 -34.39 -32.69
N LEU A 13 -18.69 -35.67 -32.30
CA LEU A 13 -18.00 -36.10 -31.07
C LEU A 13 -16.51 -35.77 -31.08
N MET A 14 -15.82 -35.95 -32.21
CA MET A 14 -14.40 -35.58 -32.36
C MET A 14 -14.21 -34.06 -32.22
N LYS A 15 -15.06 -33.25 -32.86
CA LYS A 15 -14.99 -31.79 -32.73
C LYS A 15 -15.27 -31.31 -31.27
N ALA A 16 -16.24 -31.94 -30.59
CA ALA A 16 -16.50 -31.65 -29.18
C ALA A 16 -15.32 -32.00 -28.29
N LYS A 17 -14.67 -33.16 -28.50
CA LYS A 17 -13.47 -33.54 -27.75
C LYS A 17 -12.35 -32.52 -27.89
N HIS A 18 -12.01 -32.14 -29.14
CA HIS A 18 -10.97 -31.13 -29.38
C HIS A 18 -11.32 -29.75 -28.82
N LEU A 19 -12.61 -29.39 -28.81
CA LEU A 19 -13.06 -28.16 -28.15
C LEU A 19 -12.82 -28.20 -26.64
N PHE A 20 -13.14 -29.33 -25.97
CA PHE A 20 -12.88 -29.49 -24.54
C PHE A 20 -11.40 -29.51 -24.21
N GLU A 21 -10.58 -30.17 -25.03
CA GLU A 21 -9.12 -30.15 -24.89
C GLU A 21 -8.56 -28.73 -25.02
N PHE A 22 -9.01 -28.00 -26.04
CA PHE A 22 -8.61 -26.59 -26.27
C PHE A 22 -9.03 -25.69 -25.11
N LEU A 23 -10.28 -25.82 -24.62
CA LEU A 23 -10.76 -25.04 -23.45
C LEU A 23 -9.99 -25.39 -22.17
N GLY A 24 -9.64 -26.68 -22.00
CA GLY A 24 -8.79 -27.12 -20.89
C GLY A 24 -7.39 -26.50 -20.94
N ILE A 25 -6.74 -26.52 -22.09
CA ILE A 25 -5.44 -25.87 -22.27
C ILE A 25 -5.52 -24.38 -22.04
N LEU A 26 -6.56 -23.72 -22.58
CA LEU A 26 -6.77 -22.28 -22.39
C LEU A 26 -6.95 -21.93 -20.90
N LEU A 27 -7.74 -22.73 -20.17
CA LEU A 27 -7.96 -22.53 -18.74
C LEU A 27 -6.66 -22.68 -17.94
N VAL A 28 -5.87 -23.73 -18.21
CA VAL A 28 -4.58 -23.94 -17.57
C VAL A 28 -3.61 -22.80 -17.89
N ALA A 29 -3.53 -22.36 -19.14
CA ALA A 29 -2.69 -21.24 -19.55
C ALA A 29 -3.10 -19.94 -18.85
N LEU A 30 -4.41 -19.68 -18.73
CA LEU A 30 -4.94 -18.52 -18.01
C LEU A 30 -4.58 -18.57 -16.51
N LEU A 31 -4.80 -19.71 -15.86
CA LEU A 31 -4.49 -19.89 -14.43
C LEU A 31 -3.00 -19.72 -14.15
N LEU A 32 -2.14 -20.30 -14.98
CA LEU A 32 -0.68 -20.15 -14.84
C LEU A 32 -0.24 -18.73 -15.15
N GLY A 33 -0.79 -18.09 -16.18
CA GLY A 33 -0.45 -16.71 -16.55
C GLY A 33 -0.85 -15.71 -15.47
N VAL A 34 -2.09 -15.75 -15.02
CA VAL A 34 -2.58 -14.85 -13.96
C VAL A 34 -1.90 -15.16 -12.63
N GLY A 35 -1.79 -16.46 -12.27
CA GLY A 35 -1.17 -16.89 -11.01
C GLY A 35 0.30 -16.48 -10.93
N SER A 36 1.07 -16.65 -12.00
CA SER A 36 2.47 -16.21 -12.04
C SER A 36 2.60 -14.68 -11.99
N ALA A 37 1.73 -13.95 -12.67
CA ALA A 37 1.75 -12.48 -12.64
C ALA A 37 1.47 -11.94 -11.21
N VAL A 38 0.47 -12.48 -10.52
CA VAL A 38 0.15 -12.10 -9.13
C VAL A 38 1.32 -12.45 -8.21
N TRP A 39 1.87 -13.66 -8.33
CA TRP A 39 3.00 -14.10 -7.51
C TRP A 39 4.25 -13.23 -7.72
N VAL A 40 4.56 -12.87 -8.96
CA VAL A 40 5.68 -11.97 -9.26
C VAL A 40 5.44 -10.59 -8.68
N LEU A 41 4.23 -10.02 -8.84
CA LEU A 41 3.90 -8.71 -8.26
C LEU A 41 4.10 -8.68 -6.75
N ASP A 42 3.63 -9.69 -6.03
CA ASP A 42 3.75 -9.75 -4.57
C ASP A 42 5.21 -10.02 -4.11
N SER A 43 5.97 -10.82 -4.87
CA SER A 43 7.37 -11.14 -4.55
C SER A 43 8.32 -9.99 -4.89
N PHE A 44 8.09 -9.33 -6.03
CA PHE A 44 8.98 -8.30 -6.57
C PHE A 44 8.96 -7.01 -5.74
N THR A 45 7.82 -6.68 -5.16
CA THR A 45 7.67 -5.50 -4.30
C THR A 45 8.51 -5.58 -3.03
N ARG A 46 8.86 -6.80 -2.58
CA ARG A 46 9.67 -7.01 -1.36
C ARG A 46 11.16 -6.70 -1.54
N THR A 47 11.69 -6.74 -2.75
CA THR A 47 13.14 -6.65 -3.02
C THR A 47 13.65 -5.24 -3.30
N LYS A 48 12.77 -4.29 -3.66
CA LYS A 48 13.13 -2.90 -4.01
C LYS A 48 12.63 -1.86 -3.00
N ILE A 49 12.30 -2.31 -1.80
CA ILE A 49 11.81 -1.48 -0.72
C ILE A 49 12.95 -1.21 0.26
N ILE A 50 13.19 0.06 0.56
CA ILE A 50 13.99 0.46 1.70
C ILE A 50 13.07 0.42 2.92
N ARG A 51 13.51 -0.28 3.96
CA ARG A 51 12.80 -0.39 5.23
C ARG A 51 13.58 0.33 6.31
N ASP A 52 12.91 1.23 7.00
CA ASP A 52 13.39 1.86 8.22
C ASP A 52 12.34 1.67 9.31
N ARG A 53 12.60 0.75 10.24
CA ARG A 53 11.68 0.35 11.31
C ARG A 53 10.30 -0.04 10.73
N ALA A 54 9.23 0.62 11.17
CA ALA A 54 7.86 0.41 10.67
C ALA A 54 7.62 0.92 9.24
N TRP A 55 8.48 1.84 8.74
CA TRP A 55 8.27 2.53 7.47
C TRP A 55 8.97 1.83 6.31
N THR A 56 8.30 1.88 5.17
CA THR A 56 8.80 1.36 3.90
C THR A 56 8.72 2.43 2.83
N SER A 57 9.74 2.53 1.99
CA SER A 57 9.78 3.44 0.85
C SER A 57 10.53 2.81 -0.30
N SER A 58 10.36 3.34 -1.51
CA SER A 58 11.12 2.91 -2.68
C SER A 58 11.57 4.11 -3.51
N PRO A 59 12.87 4.20 -3.82
CA PRO A 59 13.42 5.28 -4.63
C PRO A 59 12.97 5.25 -6.10
N LEU A 60 12.38 4.13 -6.51
CA LEU A 60 11.93 3.91 -7.89
C LEU A 60 10.45 4.27 -8.10
N VAL A 61 9.68 4.48 -7.03
CA VAL A 61 8.27 4.93 -7.13
C VAL A 61 8.25 6.31 -7.79
N GLY A 62 7.44 6.46 -8.85
CA GLY A 62 7.39 7.69 -9.66
C GLY A 62 8.58 7.92 -10.58
N SER A 63 9.55 7.00 -10.63
CA SER A 63 10.73 7.11 -11.49
C SER A 63 10.43 6.64 -12.92
N VAL A 64 11.08 7.27 -13.91
CA VAL A 64 11.08 6.80 -15.30
C VAL A 64 11.77 5.43 -15.45
N HIS A 65 12.66 5.08 -14.50
CA HIS A 65 13.35 3.80 -14.45
C HIS A 65 12.54 2.70 -13.73
N ALA A 66 11.32 3.00 -13.27
CA ALA A 66 10.43 2.00 -12.72
C ALA A 66 10.08 0.96 -13.80
N ASP A 67 10.32 -0.32 -13.51
CA ASP A 67 9.92 -1.41 -14.38
C ASP A 67 8.39 -1.60 -14.39
N MET A 68 7.90 -2.47 -15.30
CA MET A 68 6.47 -2.68 -15.47
C MET A 68 5.77 -3.24 -14.24
N TYR A 69 6.46 -4.02 -13.42
CA TYR A 69 5.89 -4.62 -12.21
C TYR A 69 5.71 -3.57 -11.10
N LEU A 70 6.71 -2.69 -10.91
CA LEU A 70 6.61 -1.60 -9.95
C LEU A 70 5.52 -0.61 -10.38
N ARG A 71 5.40 -0.31 -11.68
CA ARG A 71 4.31 0.54 -12.22
C ARG A 71 2.94 -0.09 -11.98
N ALA A 72 2.80 -1.41 -12.19
CA ALA A 72 1.56 -2.14 -11.92
C ALA A 72 1.22 -2.13 -10.42
N PHE A 73 2.22 -2.30 -9.55
CA PHE A 73 2.04 -2.19 -8.10
C PHE A 73 1.55 -0.79 -7.69
N VAL A 74 2.22 0.27 -8.17
CA VAL A 74 1.84 1.67 -7.90
C VAL A 74 0.41 1.95 -8.37
N ALA A 75 0.03 1.44 -9.54
CA ALA A 75 -1.33 1.59 -10.08
C ALA A 75 -2.37 0.83 -9.21
N ARG A 76 -2.04 -0.38 -8.74
CA ARG A 76 -2.92 -1.19 -7.89
C ARG A 76 -3.15 -0.55 -6.52
N THR A 77 -2.14 0.12 -5.95
CA THR A 77 -2.24 0.81 -4.66
C THR A 77 -2.78 2.24 -4.77
N ALA A 78 -3.28 2.64 -5.94
CA ALA A 78 -3.82 3.97 -6.25
C ALA A 78 -2.87 5.14 -5.85
N LEU A 79 -1.57 4.87 -5.79
CA LEU A 79 -0.56 5.91 -5.57
C LEU A 79 -0.37 6.68 -6.87
N PHE A 80 -0.83 7.93 -6.92
CA PHE A 80 -0.46 8.88 -7.98
C PHE A 80 0.98 9.34 -7.72
N ALA A 81 1.94 8.47 -8.03
CA ALA A 81 3.32 8.67 -7.68
C ALA A 81 3.95 9.77 -8.54
N LEU A 82 4.35 10.85 -7.88
CA LEU A 82 5.21 11.89 -8.44
C LEU A 82 6.68 11.42 -8.46
N SER A 83 7.52 12.10 -9.20
CA SER A 83 8.98 11.83 -9.18
C SER A 83 9.55 12.05 -7.77
N LYS A 84 10.64 11.36 -7.43
CA LYS A 84 11.26 11.47 -6.10
C LYS A 84 11.74 12.89 -5.75
N THR A 85 11.96 13.73 -6.73
CA THR A 85 12.30 15.15 -6.53
C THR A 85 11.11 16.02 -6.19
N GLU A 86 9.91 15.54 -6.52
CA GLU A 86 8.64 16.23 -6.25
C GLU A 86 7.96 15.70 -5.00
N ALA A 87 7.97 14.36 -4.79
CA ALA A 87 7.39 13.76 -3.61
C ALA A 87 8.06 12.43 -3.23
N LEU A 88 8.24 12.22 -1.93
CA LEU A 88 8.61 10.93 -1.35
C LEU A 88 7.44 10.36 -0.57
N TYR A 89 7.30 9.04 -0.63
CA TYR A 89 6.22 8.28 0.00
C TYR A 89 6.83 7.25 0.95
N TYR A 90 6.46 7.32 2.22
CA TYR A 90 6.79 6.34 3.24
C TYR A 90 5.50 5.71 3.73
N ASN A 91 5.40 4.39 3.64
CA ASN A 91 4.22 3.64 4.07
C ASN A 91 4.57 2.77 5.26
N ALA A 92 3.68 2.74 6.25
CA ALA A 92 3.79 1.86 7.41
C ALA A 92 2.53 0.99 7.51
N PHE A 93 2.75 -0.33 7.56
CA PHE A 93 1.72 -1.35 7.74
C PHE A 93 1.86 -2.05 9.09
N THR A 94 2.96 -1.79 9.78
CA THR A 94 3.31 -2.40 11.07
C THR A 94 3.69 -1.31 12.07
N ASP A 95 3.71 -1.66 13.36
CA ASP A 95 4.30 -0.85 14.40
C ASP A 95 5.83 -1.08 14.52
N GLU A 96 6.48 -0.50 15.55
CA GLU A 96 7.91 -0.64 15.78
C GLU A 96 8.32 -2.09 16.12
N ASP A 97 7.39 -2.90 16.65
CA ASP A 97 7.62 -4.32 16.99
C ASP A 97 7.45 -5.22 15.74
N GLY A 98 7.04 -4.66 14.59
CA GLY A 98 6.78 -5.39 13.36
C GLY A 98 5.40 -6.02 13.28
N GLU A 99 4.52 -5.75 14.26
CA GLU A 99 3.15 -6.26 14.29
C GLU A 99 2.23 -5.41 13.38
N PRO A 100 1.29 -6.03 12.66
CA PRO A 100 0.35 -5.29 11.80
C PRO A 100 -0.42 -4.22 12.57
N LEU A 101 -0.60 -3.06 11.94
CA LEU A 101 -1.46 -2.01 12.48
C LEU A 101 -2.92 -2.45 12.38
N ARG A 102 -3.60 -2.57 13.53
CA ARG A 102 -4.97 -3.08 13.63
C ARG A 102 -5.93 -2.03 14.17
N ALA A 103 -7.15 -2.09 13.69
CA ALA A 103 -8.23 -1.17 14.08
C ALA A 103 -8.58 -1.22 15.57
N GLU A 104 -8.48 -2.39 16.20
CA GLU A 104 -8.79 -2.60 17.62
C GLU A 104 -7.71 -2.08 18.57
N CYS A 105 -6.55 -1.71 18.06
CA CYS A 105 -5.44 -1.20 18.88
C CYS A 105 -5.30 0.31 18.76
N ASP A 106 -4.84 0.91 19.83
CA ASP A 106 -4.46 2.33 19.91
C ASP A 106 -2.95 2.46 19.68
N TYR A 107 -2.54 3.49 18.94
CA TYR A 107 -1.14 3.78 18.65
C TYR A 107 -0.80 5.25 18.86
N ILE A 108 0.47 5.52 19.10
CA ILE A 108 1.06 6.87 19.10
C ILE A 108 2.12 6.94 18.00
N VAL A 109 1.95 7.90 17.11
CA VAL A 109 2.96 8.28 16.12
C VAL A 109 3.71 9.49 16.68
N ASP A 110 4.96 9.30 17.10
CA ASP A 110 5.82 10.33 17.71
C ASP A 110 6.95 10.70 16.78
N GLY A 111 7.05 11.98 16.41
CA GLY A 111 8.07 12.42 15.47
C GLY A 111 8.40 13.91 15.51
N GLY A 112 9.33 14.28 14.65
CA GLY A 112 9.74 15.65 14.37
C GLY A 112 9.43 16.07 12.93
N ASP A 113 10.03 17.15 12.47
CA ASP A 113 9.90 17.59 11.10
C ASP A 113 10.68 16.70 10.11
N VAL A 114 10.08 16.52 8.95
CA VAL A 114 10.73 15.89 7.80
C VAL A 114 11.32 17.01 6.93
N PRO A 115 12.56 16.89 6.45
CA PRO A 115 13.20 17.92 5.64
C PRO A 115 12.58 17.98 4.22
N ALA A 116 11.42 18.63 4.14
CA ALA A 116 10.65 18.85 2.93
C ALA A 116 9.92 20.21 3.00
N ARG A 117 9.55 20.75 1.85
CA ARG A 117 8.76 21.99 1.80
C ARG A 117 7.41 21.82 2.49
N TRP A 118 6.81 20.65 2.37
CA TRP A 118 5.54 20.30 3.01
C TRP A 118 5.46 18.78 3.21
N TRP A 119 4.87 18.35 4.30
CA TRP A 119 4.64 16.94 4.55
C TRP A 119 3.34 16.69 5.30
N SER A 120 2.80 15.48 5.15
CA SER A 120 1.60 15.03 5.84
C SER A 120 1.67 13.54 6.17
N ILE A 121 0.90 13.14 7.20
CA ILE A 121 0.64 11.75 7.56
C ILE A 121 -0.85 11.52 7.40
N THR A 122 -1.23 10.51 6.61
CA THR A 122 -2.61 10.11 6.33
C THR A 122 -2.82 8.67 6.77
N ALA A 123 -3.96 8.39 7.41
CA ALA A 123 -4.38 7.03 7.76
C ALA A 123 -5.34 6.47 6.70
N TYR A 124 -5.17 5.18 6.37
CA TYR A 124 -5.98 4.43 5.42
C TYR A 124 -6.47 3.12 6.04
N ASP A 125 -7.62 2.65 5.61
CA ASP A 125 -8.12 1.32 5.93
C ASP A 125 -7.38 0.22 5.13
N GLU A 126 -7.78 -1.03 5.30
CA GLU A 126 -7.17 -2.19 4.64
C GLU A 126 -7.34 -2.21 3.12
N ASP A 127 -8.36 -1.53 2.59
CA ASP A 127 -8.63 -1.38 1.16
C ASP A 127 -7.99 -0.12 0.56
N HIS A 128 -7.14 0.56 1.33
CA HIS A 128 -6.45 1.81 0.96
C HIS A 128 -7.38 3.01 0.75
N PHE A 129 -8.59 3.00 1.32
CA PHE A 129 -9.47 4.15 1.35
C PHE A 129 -9.25 5.02 2.59
N LEU A 130 -9.63 6.29 2.48
CA LEU A 130 -9.67 7.20 3.62
C LEU A 130 -10.72 6.70 4.63
N ILE A 131 -10.36 6.66 5.91
CA ILE A 131 -11.20 6.15 6.99
C ILE A 131 -12.37 7.11 7.24
N PRO A 132 -13.64 6.74 6.93
CA PRO A 132 -14.79 7.63 7.11
C PRO A 132 -14.96 8.01 8.58
N ASN A 133 -15.08 9.29 8.87
CA ASN A 133 -15.27 9.79 10.22
C ASN A 133 -16.07 11.10 10.23
N ARG A 134 -16.76 11.40 11.36
CA ARG A 134 -17.64 12.54 11.49
C ARG A 134 -16.92 13.90 11.45
N LEU A 135 -15.60 13.92 11.66
CA LEU A 135 -14.80 15.13 11.70
C LEU A 135 -14.22 15.47 10.31
N ASN A 136 -14.39 14.59 9.31
CA ASN A 136 -13.70 14.67 8.01
C ASN A 136 -12.18 14.84 8.18
N ARG A 137 -11.61 14.21 9.22
CA ARG A 137 -10.20 14.29 9.55
C ARG A 137 -9.51 13.02 9.07
N TYR A 138 -8.70 13.13 8.04
CA TYR A 138 -8.04 12.01 7.39
C TYR A 138 -6.53 12.06 7.53
N SER A 139 -5.99 13.25 7.85
CA SER A 139 -4.55 13.47 7.92
C SER A 139 -4.19 14.59 8.88
N TYR A 140 -2.93 14.55 9.31
CA TYR A 140 -2.23 15.72 9.85
C TYR A 140 -1.09 16.12 8.93
N HIS A 141 -0.76 17.39 8.91
CA HIS A 141 0.34 17.97 8.16
C HIS A 141 1.12 18.96 9.01
N MET A 142 2.33 19.30 8.59
CA MET A 142 3.27 20.11 9.34
C MET A 142 2.70 21.41 9.94
N LYS A 143 1.63 21.98 9.34
CA LYS A 143 1.04 23.26 9.78
C LYS A 143 -0.16 23.13 10.72
N ASN A 144 -0.82 21.96 10.81
CA ASN A 144 -2.00 21.78 11.66
C ASN A 144 -1.76 20.87 12.88
N LEU A 145 -0.54 20.39 13.06
CA LEU A 145 -0.10 19.63 14.23
C LEU A 145 0.11 20.55 15.43
N ARG A 146 -0.38 20.11 16.59
CA ARG A 146 0.06 20.65 17.87
C ARG A 146 1.40 19.99 18.23
N ARG A 147 2.38 20.82 18.58
CA ARG A 147 3.74 20.42 18.91
C ARG A 147 4.05 20.74 20.37
N ASP A 148 4.99 20.01 20.95
CA ASP A 148 5.55 20.35 22.23
C ASP A 148 6.61 21.48 22.14
N GLU A 149 7.17 21.88 23.28
CA GLU A 149 8.19 22.94 23.36
C GLU A 149 9.49 22.61 22.61
N LYS A 150 9.73 21.30 22.31
CA LYS A 150 10.88 20.82 21.55
C LYS A 150 10.58 20.69 20.05
N GLY A 151 9.39 21.11 19.62
CA GLY A 151 8.94 21.02 18.23
C GLY A 151 8.51 19.61 17.79
N ARG A 152 8.44 18.65 18.70
CA ARG A 152 7.96 17.29 18.41
C ARG A 152 6.43 17.24 18.45
N TYR A 153 5.88 16.26 17.75
CA TYR A 153 4.45 16.00 17.73
C TYR A 153 4.14 14.55 18.13
N ARG A 154 2.95 14.33 18.68
CA ARG A 154 2.34 13.04 18.86
C ARG A 154 0.98 13.01 18.20
N ILE A 155 0.73 11.99 17.37
CA ILE A 155 -0.58 11.73 16.77
C ILE A 155 -1.11 10.44 17.37
N HIS A 156 -2.28 10.50 17.97
CA HIS A 156 -2.98 9.33 18.48
C HIS A 156 -3.81 8.71 17.35
N LEU A 157 -3.62 7.41 17.10
CA LEU A 157 -4.51 6.60 16.25
C LEU A 157 -5.41 5.80 17.19
N SER A 158 -6.70 6.01 17.10
CA SER A 158 -7.67 5.36 17.99
C SER A 158 -9.07 5.46 17.43
N GLN A 159 -9.92 4.46 17.74
CA GLN A 159 -11.36 4.56 17.47
C GLN A 159 -12.07 5.54 18.42
N ILE A 160 -11.49 5.79 19.58
CA ILE A 160 -12.03 6.69 20.59
C ILE A 160 -11.32 8.04 20.48
N PRO A 161 -12.04 9.15 20.48
CA PRO A 161 -11.44 10.48 20.47
C PRO A 161 -10.39 10.64 21.57
N LYS A 162 -9.27 11.24 21.21
CA LYS A 162 -8.16 11.60 22.11
C LYS A 162 -7.95 13.11 22.07
N ASP A 163 -7.35 13.64 23.11
CA ASP A 163 -6.94 15.04 23.14
C ASP A 163 -5.81 15.30 22.12
N HIS A 164 -5.72 16.57 21.68
CA HIS A 164 -4.68 17.04 20.75
C HIS A 164 -4.78 16.46 19.34
N ASN A 165 -3.66 15.92 18.81
CA ASN A 165 -3.60 15.37 17.48
C ASN A 165 -4.16 13.94 17.49
N TRP A 166 -5.36 13.76 16.99
CA TRP A 166 -6.02 12.46 16.93
C TRP A 166 -6.51 12.15 15.52
N LEU A 167 -6.13 11.01 14.98
CA LEU A 167 -6.66 10.42 13.75
C LEU A 167 -7.53 9.22 14.10
N PRO A 168 -8.77 9.17 13.60
CA PRO A 168 -9.64 8.01 13.78
C PRO A 168 -9.05 6.75 13.13
N SER A 169 -9.08 5.63 13.86
CA SER A 169 -8.83 4.30 13.31
C SER A 169 -10.10 3.74 12.64
N PRO A 170 -10.01 2.78 11.70
CA PRO A 170 -11.17 2.11 11.14
C PRO A 170 -11.91 1.31 12.22
N ARG A 171 -13.13 0.83 11.91
CA ARG A 171 -13.93 0.05 12.86
C ARG A 171 -13.38 -1.36 13.06
N GLN A 172 -12.80 -1.94 12.02
CA GLN A 172 -12.26 -3.30 12.00
C GLN A 172 -11.19 -3.43 10.93
N GLY A 173 -10.48 -4.53 10.92
CA GLY A 173 -9.45 -4.86 9.93
C GLY A 173 -8.11 -4.23 10.22
N ASN A 174 -7.24 -4.28 9.25
CA ASN A 174 -5.93 -3.64 9.31
C ASN A 174 -6.03 -2.18 8.85
N MET A 175 -4.97 -1.43 9.14
CA MET A 175 -4.84 -0.07 8.65
C MET A 175 -3.39 0.22 8.24
N SER A 176 -3.19 1.32 7.56
CA SER A 176 -1.87 1.78 7.16
C SER A 176 -1.73 3.28 7.33
N LEU A 177 -0.49 3.72 7.43
CA LEU A 177 -0.13 5.13 7.41
C LEU A 177 0.71 5.42 6.18
N THR A 178 0.46 6.57 5.56
CA THR A 178 1.35 7.11 4.52
C THR A 178 1.84 8.48 4.92
N LEU A 179 3.16 8.63 5.07
CA LEU A 179 3.83 9.92 5.17
C LEU A 179 4.23 10.35 3.76
N ARG A 180 3.79 11.53 3.37
CA ARG A 180 4.15 12.16 2.09
C ARG A 180 4.99 13.40 2.37
N ALA A 181 6.17 13.46 1.74
CA ALA A 181 7.06 14.62 1.80
C ALA A 181 7.16 15.25 0.41
N TYR A 182 6.61 16.43 0.24
CA TYR A 182 6.57 17.17 -1.03
C TYR A 182 7.73 18.16 -1.12
N ASN A 183 8.34 18.21 -2.29
CA ASN A 183 9.57 18.95 -2.54
C ASN A 183 10.59 18.70 -1.42
N PRO A 184 11.05 17.44 -1.29
CA PRO A 184 12.02 17.07 -0.26
C PRO A 184 13.33 17.83 -0.47
N ALA A 185 14.06 18.05 0.62
CA ALA A 185 15.40 18.61 0.53
C ALA A 185 16.29 17.72 -0.38
N PRO A 186 17.22 18.29 -1.16
CA PRO A 186 18.04 17.50 -2.09
C PRO A 186 18.71 16.30 -1.44
N ALA A 187 19.30 16.47 -0.26
CA ALA A 187 19.94 15.39 0.49
C ALA A 187 18.98 14.23 0.81
N LEU A 188 17.71 14.53 1.11
CA LEU A 188 16.69 13.51 1.35
C LEU A 188 16.24 12.83 0.06
N ALA A 189 16.11 13.57 -1.06
CA ALA A 189 15.79 13.01 -2.36
C ALA A 189 16.90 12.09 -2.91
N GLU A 190 18.16 12.36 -2.57
CA GLU A 190 19.31 11.51 -2.91
C GLU A 190 19.36 10.25 -2.05
N ASN A 191 19.12 10.38 -0.76
CA ASN A 191 19.12 9.28 0.19
C ASN A 191 17.82 9.26 1.00
N ILE A 192 16.80 8.59 0.49
CA ILE A 192 15.47 8.50 1.11
C ILE A 192 15.48 7.78 2.48
N GLY A 193 16.51 6.97 2.76
CA GLY A 193 16.71 6.33 4.05
C GLY A 193 17.30 7.24 5.12
N ALA A 194 17.70 8.48 4.78
CA ALA A 194 18.24 9.44 5.74
C ALA A 194 17.16 10.25 6.49
N ALA A 195 15.87 10.03 6.19
CA ALA A 195 14.79 10.68 6.93
C ALA A 195 14.71 10.17 8.36
N GLU A 196 14.64 11.08 9.33
CA GLU A 196 14.23 10.74 10.68
C GLU A 196 12.70 10.57 10.72
N LEU A 197 12.25 9.33 10.48
CA LEU A 197 10.83 9.01 10.41
C LEU A 197 10.22 8.86 11.80
N PRO A 198 8.92 9.19 12.00
CA PRO A 198 8.26 9.06 13.29
C PRO A 198 8.16 7.60 13.71
N THR A 199 8.25 7.35 15.02
CA THR A 199 8.01 6.02 15.61
C THR A 199 6.51 5.74 15.70
N ILE A 200 6.12 4.47 15.57
CA ILE A 200 4.72 4.02 15.69
C ILE A 200 4.65 3.02 16.84
N MET A 201 4.21 3.48 17.99
CA MET A 201 4.18 2.67 19.22
C MET A 201 2.74 2.25 19.51
N LYS A 202 2.53 0.94 19.73
CA LYS A 202 1.28 0.39 20.22
C LYS A 202 1.12 0.72 21.69
N THR A 203 -0.03 1.25 22.09
CA THR A 203 -0.30 1.62 23.49
C THR A 203 -1.29 0.68 24.18
N GLY A 204 -2.07 -0.05 23.43
CA GLY A 204 -3.01 -1.06 23.92
C GLY A 204 -3.96 -1.54 22.84
N CYS A 205 -4.60 -2.68 23.08
CA CYS A 205 -5.67 -3.22 22.25
C CYS A 205 -6.91 -3.50 23.11
N LYS A 206 -8.09 -3.48 22.48
CA LYS A 206 -9.38 -3.80 23.13
C LYS A 206 -9.69 -5.28 22.99
#